data_40f6ad23236d869f6b9f6f97e8a66d51
#
_entry.id   40f6ad23236d869f6b9f6f97e8a66d51
#
_cell.length_a   1.000
_cell.length_b   1.000
_cell.length_c   1.000
_cell.angle_alpha   90.00
_cell.angle_beta   90.00
_cell.angle_gamma   90.00
#
_symmetry.space_group_name_H-M   'P 1'
#
loop_
_entity.id
_entity.type
_entity.pdbx_description
1 polymer ?
#
loop_
_entity_poly.entity_id
_entity_poly.type
_entity_poly.pdbx_seq_one_letter_code
_entity_poly.pdbx_strand_id
1 'polypeptide(L)'
;WHPECFLQEGDKSQFPLFRWFVEEAESYRRAVATHRQIVTLDSHTDTPMFFDQGVRFAHRDPKILVDMHKLTEGHVDAVVMAAYLPQGERSEIGHHNAGAKAYHLLGAIKAMVNETKNAVLANSPNDIFRAKNHDKRAILLGIENGYAIGHDLANIELFRREGVIY
;
A
#
# COMPACT_ATOMS: atom_id res chain seq x y z
N TRP A 1 32.83 -4.11 -24.34
CA TRP A 1 33.73 -4.28 -23.20
C TRP A 1 33.51 -5.64 -22.56
N HIS A 2 34.62 -6.46 -22.51
CA HIS A 2 34.60 -7.83 -22.03
C HIS A 2 35.66 -7.99 -20.93
N PRO A 3 35.34 -7.63 -19.68
CA PRO A 3 36.29 -7.65 -18.57
C PRO A 3 36.79 -9.06 -18.22
N GLU A 4 36.03 -10.10 -18.54
CA GLU A 4 36.42 -11.50 -18.38
C GLU A 4 37.69 -11.88 -19.19
N CYS A 5 37.95 -11.21 -20.30
CA CYS A 5 39.14 -11.47 -21.10
C CYS A 5 40.42 -11.14 -20.35
N PHE A 6 40.44 -10.12 -19.51
CA PHE A 6 41.62 -9.75 -18.69
C PHE A 6 41.96 -10.83 -17.67
N LEU A 7 40.94 -11.55 -17.16
CA LEU A 7 41.17 -12.65 -16.20
C LEU A 7 41.84 -13.85 -16.87
N GLN A 8 41.53 -14.12 -18.14
CA GLN A 8 42.14 -15.22 -18.93
C GLN A 8 43.63 -14.95 -19.19
N GLU A 9 44.01 -13.68 -19.35
CA GLU A 9 45.40 -13.24 -19.54
C GLU A 9 46.18 -13.10 -18.23
N GLY A 10 45.54 -13.39 -17.08
CA GLY A 10 46.16 -13.25 -15.76
C GLY A 10 46.22 -11.82 -15.23
N ASP A 11 45.59 -10.87 -15.92
CA ASP A 11 45.46 -9.48 -15.46
C ASP A 11 44.40 -9.39 -14.36
N LYS A 12 44.80 -8.92 -13.19
CA LYS A 12 43.93 -8.75 -12.01
C LYS A 12 43.39 -7.34 -11.85
N SER A 13 43.65 -6.43 -12.77
CA SER A 13 43.27 -5.01 -12.67
C SER A 13 41.73 -4.83 -12.54
N GLN A 14 40.96 -5.78 -13.07
CA GLN A 14 39.48 -5.77 -13.03
C GLN A 14 38.87 -6.49 -11.80
N PHE A 15 39.69 -7.14 -10.95
CA PHE A 15 39.19 -7.82 -9.76
C PHE A 15 38.39 -6.93 -8.82
N PRO A 16 38.75 -5.65 -8.57
CA PRO A 16 37.94 -4.77 -7.73
C PRO A 16 36.53 -4.60 -8.24
N LEU A 17 36.35 -4.51 -9.57
CA LEU A 17 35.00 -4.40 -10.19
C LEU A 17 34.18 -5.66 -9.97
N PHE A 18 34.76 -6.85 -10.22
CA PHE A 18 34.06 -8.11 -9.98
C PHE A 18 33.73 -8.33 -8.51
N ARG A 19 34.67 -8.00 -7.61
CA ARG A 19 34.44 -8.07 -6.17
C ARG A 19 33.27 -7.17 -5.77
N TRP A 20 33.30 -5.90 -6.17
CA TRP A 20 32.22 -4.97 -5.90
C TRP A 20 30.87 -5.49 -6.41
N PHE A 21 30.81 -5.99 -7.64
CA PHE A 21 29.59 -6.55 -8.20
C PHE A 21 29.04 -7.73 -7.37
N VAL A 22 29.90 -8.63 -6.93
CA VAL A 22 29.49 -9.76 -6.07
C VAL A 22 29.02 -9.28 -4.71
N GLU A 23 29.72 -8.34 -4.09
CA GLU A 23 29.33 -7.76 -2.79
C GLU A 23 27.97 -7.06 -2.87
N GLU A 24 27.70 -6.30 -3.93
CA GLU A 24 26.39 -5.67 -4.16
C GLU A 24 25.30 -6.70 -4.42
N ALA A 25 25.56 -7.72 -5.20
CA ALA A 25 24.60 -8.80 -5.45
C ALA A 25 24.25 -9.57 -4.17
N GLU A 26 25.22 -9.82 -3.29
CA GLU A 26 24.99 -10.43 -1.99
C GLU A 26 24.22 -9.52 -1.03
N SER A 27 24.52 -8.22 -1.04
CA SER A 27 23.80 -7.21 -0.27
C SER A 27 22.33 -7.15 -0.67
N TYR A 28 22.07 -7.08 -1.99
CA TYR A 28 20.72 -7.12 -2.52
C TYR A 28 19.96 -8.41 -2.14
N ARG A 29 20.63 -9.56 -2.25
CA ARG A 29 20.05 -10.85 -1.86
C ARG A 29 19.65 -10.88 -0.38
N ARG A 30 20.49 -10.32 0.51
CA ARG A 30 20.19 -10.21 1.95
C ARG A 30 19.01 -9.27 2.20
N ALA A 31 18.95 -8.13 1.54
CA ALA A 31 17.85 -7.19 1.66
C ALA A 31 16.51 -7.84 1.26
N VAL A 32 16.45 -8.52 0.12
CA VAL A 32 15.26 -9.25 -0.34
C VAL A 32 14.86 -10.34 0.65
N ALA A 33 15.82 -11.09 1.20
CA ALA A 33 15.56 -12.12 2.21
C ALA A 33 14.96 -11.51 3.49
N THR A 34 15.46 -10.36 3.93
CA THR A 34 14.92 -9.63 5.08
C THR A 34 13.48 -9.18 4.82
N HIS A 35 13.19 -8.57 3.66
CA HIS A 35 11.84 -8.16 3.27
C HIS A 35 10.84 -9.33 3.27
N ARG A 36 11.28 -10.52 2.89
CA ARG A 36 10.41 -11.71 2.94
C ARG A 36 10.07 -12.16 4.35
N GLN A 37 10.95 -11.90 5.31
CA GLN A 37 10.78 -12.33 6.71
C GLN A 37 9.99 -11.33 7.55
N ILE A 38 10.12 -10.03 7.30
CA ILE A 38 9.40 -8.98 8.01
C ILE A 38 8.07 -8.68 7.31
N VAL A 39 7.12 -8.11 8.07
CA VAL A 39 5.91 -7.51 7.48
C VAL A 39 6.17 -6.03 7.23
N THR A 40 5.90 -5.58 6.02
CA THR A 40 6.02 -4.19 5.61
C THR A 40 4.63 -3.58 5.46
N LEU A 41 4.43 -2.41 6.06
CA LEU A 41 3.17 -1.68 6.05
C LEU A 41 3.41 -0.23 5.63
N ASP A 42 2.71 0.21 4.59
CA ASP A 42 2.50 1.62 4.33
C ASP A 42 1.27 2.07 5.12
N SER A 43 1.49 2.98 6.08
CA SER A 43 0.45 3.39 7.02
C SER A 43 -0.56 4.39 6.43
N HIS A 44 -0.35 4.90 5.21
CA HIS A 44 -1.25 5.90 4.63
C HIS A 44 -1.09 6.07 3.12
N THR A 45 -2.19 5.96 2.38
CA THR A 45 -2.24 6.37 0.97
C THR A 45 -3.60 6.98 0.62
N ASP A 46 -3.56 8.08 -0.15
CA ASP A 46 -4.73 8.79 -0.69
C ASP A 46 -5.19 8.26 -2.05
N THR A 47 -4.69 7.11 -2.48
CA THR A 47 -5.10 6.48 -3.74
C THR A 47 -6.62 6.43 -3.95
N PRO A 48 -7.46 6.20 -2.91
CA PRO A 48 -8.92 6.20 -3.07
C PRO A 48 -9.52 7.48 -3.63
N MET A 49 -8.86 8.63 -3.46
CA MET A 49 -9.32 9.91 -4.05
C MET A 49 -9.41 9.88 -5.57
N PHE A 50 -8.73 8.96 -6.23
CA PHE A 50 -8.65 8.85 -7.67
C PHE A 50 -9.58 7.78 -8.26
N PHE A 51 -10.29 7.01 -7.44
CA PHE A 51 -11.18 5.93 -7.92
C PHE A 51 -12.34 6.48 -8.76
N ASP A 52 -12.93 7.60 -8.34
CA ASP A 52 -13.99 8.29 -9.11
C ASP A 52 -13.47 8.89 -10.44
N GLN A 53 -12.15 8.96 -10.62
CA GLN A 53 -11.50 9.42 -11.84
C GLN A 53 -11.12 8.27 -12.79
N GLY A 54 -11.62 7.06 -12.51
CA GLY A 54 -11.42 5.86 -13.33
C GLY A 54 -10.08 5.17 -13.13
N VAL A 55 -9.33 5.50 -12.06
CA VAL A 55 -8.11 4.78 -11.70
C VAL A 55 -8.48 3.36 -11.23
N ARG A 56 -7.76 2.37 -11.75
CA ARG A 56 -7.92 0.97 -11.41
C ARG A 56 -6.70 0.46 -10.66
N PHE A 57 -6.84 0.25 -9.39
CA PHE A 57 -5.76 -0.18 -8.50
C PHE A 57 -5.09 -1.50 -8.91
N ALA A 58 -5.84 -2.41 -9.55
CA ALA A 58 -5.31 -3.68 -10.05
C ALA A 58 -4.34 -3.50 -11.24
N HIS A 59 -4.33 -2.33 -11.88
CA HIS A 59 -3.50 -2.04 -13.04
C HIS A 59 -2.43 -1.00 -12.68
N ARG A 60 -1.28 -1.08 -13.38
CA ARG A 60 -0.26 -0.05 -13.24
C ARG A 60 -0.78 1.27 -13.82
N ASP A 61 -0.81 2.30 -12.99
CA ASP A 61 -1.23 3.64 -13.38
C ASP A 61 -0.17 4.68 -12.98
N PRO A 62 0.35 5.48 -13.94
CA PRO A 62 1.33 6.52 -13.63
C PRO A 62 0.77 7.70 -12.83
N LYS A 63 -0.55 7.84 -12.75
CA LYS A 63 -1.21 8.93 -12.02
C LYS A 63 -1.22 8.74 -10.51
N ILE A 64 -1.04 7.51 -10.02
CA ILE A 64 -1.06 7.19 -8.61
C ILE A 64 0.28 6.61 -8.16
N LEU A 65 0.65 6.85 -6.91
CA LEU A 65 1.91 6.36 -6.34
C LEU A 65 1.81 4.92 -5.83
N VAL A 66 0.60 4.46 -5.50
CA VAL A 66 0.34 3.14 -4.94
C VAL A 66 -0.69 2.40 -5.81
N ASP A 67 -0.26 1.30 -6.42
CA ASP A 67 -1.10 0.32 -7.10
C ASP A 67 -0.58 -1.10 -6.82
N MET A 68 -1.31 -2.13 -7.22
CA MET A 68 -0.93 -3.53 -6.95
C MET A 68 0.45 -3.92 -7.51
N HIS A 69 0.83 -3.36 -8.66
CA HIS A 69 2.14 -3.63 -9.26
C HIS A 69 3.26 -3.02 -8.41
N LYS A 70 3.09 -1.76 -8.01
CA LYS A 70 4.08 -1.04 -7.19
C LYS A 70 4.22 -1.66 -5.79
N LEU A 71 3.10 -2.06 -5.15
CA LEU A 71 3.15 -2.79 -3.89
C LEU A 71 3.90 -4.12 -4.02
N THR A 72 3.69 -4.84 -5.12
CA THR A 72 4.36 -6.12 -5.38
C THR A 72 5.85 -5.93 -5.62
N GLU A 73 6.23 -4.97 -6.46
CA GLU A 73 7.63 -4.66 -6.77
C GLU A 73 8.40 -4.09 -5.58
N GLY A 74 7.73 -3.25 -4.77
CA GLY A 74 8.29 -2.70 -3.54
C GLY A 74 8.27 -3.66 -2.35
N HIS A 75 7.76 -4.89 -2.53
CA HIS A 75 7.59 -5.87 -1.45
C HIS A 75 6.81 -5.32 -0.25
N VAL A 76 5.79 -4.47 -0.50
CA VAL A 76 4.91 -3.94 0.54
C VAL A 76 3.76 -4.92 0.76
N ASP A 77 3.61 -5.42 1.98
CA ASP A 77 2.65 -6.46 2.34
C ASP A 77 1.27 -5.90 2.65
N ALA A 78 1.22 -4.70 3.21
CA ALA A 78 -0.01 -4.07 3.65
C ALA A 78 -0.01 -2.55 3.40
N VAL A 79 -1.19 -1.98 3.21
CA VAL A 79 -1.37 -0.54 3.06
C VAL A 79 -2.69 -0.09 3.70
N VAL A 80 -2.67 1.04 4.41
CA VAL A 80 -3.88 1.72 4.87
C VAL A 80 -4.36 2.65 3.76
N MET A 81 -5.55 2.40 3.25
CA MET A 81 -6.23 3.27 2.29
C MET A 81 -7.10 4.28 3.03
N ALA A 82 -6.77 5.55 2.90
CA ALA A 82 -7.46 6.64 3.56
C ALA A 82 -8.67 7.12 2.75
N ALA A 83 -9.84 7.11 3.36
CA ALA A 83 -10.98 7.89 2.91
C ALA A 83 -10.76 9.35 3.35
N TYR A 84 -10.02 10.11 2.55
CA TYR A 84 -9.72 11.53 2.85
C TYR A 84 -10.91 12.44 2.62
N LEU A 85 -11.15 13.30 3.58
CA LEU A 85 -12.24 14.27 3.58
C LEU A 85 -11.67 15.69 3.73
N PRO A 86 -11.69 16.52 2.68
CA PRO A 86 -11.35 17.93 2.84
C PRO A 86 -12.24 18.57 3.89
N GLN A 87 -11.65 19.43 4.75
CA GLN A 87 -12.42 20.17 5.72
C GLN A 87 -13.39 21.12 5.02
N GLY A 88 -14.67 20.99 5.34
CA GLY A 88 -15.73 21.86 4.90
C GLY A 88 -16.35 22.67 6.03
N GLU A 89 -17.55 23.19 5.78
CA GLU A 89 -18.32 23.96 6.74
C GLU A 89 -18.78 23.07 7.92
N ARG A 90 -18.61 23.58 9.14
CA ARG A 90 -19.06 22.87 10.37
C ARG A 90 -20.55 23.10 10.66
N SER A 91 -21.39 22.79 9.67
CA SER A 91 -22.84 22.80 9.78
C SER A 91 -23.36 21.36 9.80
N GLU A 92 -24.61 21.15 10.19
CA GLU A 92 -25.27 19.84 10.15
C GLU A 92 -25.21 19.24 8.73
N ILE A 93 -25.46 20.06 7.71
CA ILE A 93 -25.39 19.65 6.31
C ILE A 93 -23.94 19.28 5.91
N GLY A 94 -22.96 20.09 6.36
CA GLY A 94 -21.55 19.83 6.11
C GLY A 94 -21.09 18.48 6.69
N HIS A 95 -21.44 18.20 7.92
CA HIS A 95 -21.13 16.92 8.59
C HIS A 95 -21.83 15.73 7.94
N HIS A 96 -23.12 15.89 7.59
CA HIS A 96 -23.86 14.86 6.87
C HIS A 96 -23.20 14.50 5.53
N ASN A 97 -22.84 15.50 4.74
CA ASN A 97 -22.16 15.30 3.46
C ASN A 97 -20.77 14.66 3.63
N ALA A 98 -20.02 15.02 4.67
CA ALA A 98 -18.75 14.41 5.00
C ALA A 98 -18.90 12.93 5.33
N GLY A 99 -19.89 12.58 6.16
CA GLY A 99 -20.20 11.19 6.48
C GLY A 99 -20.58 10.40 5.23
N ALA A 100 -21.48 10.94 4.40
CA ALA A 100 -21.86 10.30 3.13
C ALA A 100 -20.65 10.06 2.20
N LYS A 101 -19.75 11.03 2.09
CA LYS A 101 -18.53 10.90 1.30
C LYS A 101 -17.58 9.85 1.88
N ALA A 102 -17.43 9.77 3.22
CA ALA A 102 -16.64 8.72 3.85
C ALA A 102 -17.18 7.33 3.49
N TYR A 103 -18.47 7.09 3.64
CA TYR A 103 -19.09 5.82 3.26
C TYR A 103 -18.92 5.50 1.77
N HIS A 104 -19.05 6.49 0.89
CA HIS A 104 -18.81 6.32 -0.54
C HIS A 104 -17.38 5.83 -0.81
N LEU A 105 -16.36 6.50 -0.25
CA LEU A 105 -14.95 6.12 -0.43
C LEU A 105 -14.64 4.73 0.17
N LEU A 106 -15.15 4.43 1.37
CA LEU A 106 -15.00 3.10 1.97
C LEU A 106 -15.63 2.02 1.10
N GLY A 107 -16.81 2.30 0.53
CA GLY A 107 -17.47 1.41 -0.44
C GLY A 107 -16.63 1.18 -1.69
N ALA A 108 -16.05 2.24 -2.24
CA ALA A 108 -15.17 2.16 -3.41
C ALA A 108 -13.90 1.34 -3.12
N ILE A 109 -13.27 1.51 -1.95
CA ILE A 109 -12.13 0.69 -1.54
C ILE A 109 -12.52 -0.79 -1.44
N LYS A 110 -13.64 -1.11 -0.80
CA LYS A 110 -14.14 -2.49 -0.67
C LYS A 110 -14.43 -3.12 -2.02
N ALA A 111 -15.08 -2.39 -2.93
CA ALA A 111 -15.36 -2.83 -4.29
C ALA A 111 -14.05 -3.11 -5.05
N MET A 112 -13.09 -2.19 -4.98
CA MET A 112 -11.77 -2.36 -5.60
C MET A 112 -11.05 -3.61 -5.08
N VAL A 113 -11.08 -3.88 -3.77
CA VAL A 113 -10.47 -5.08 -3.19
C VAL A 113 -11.13 -6.34 -3.72
N ASN A 114 -12.47 -6.36 -3.81
CA ASN A 114 -13.20 -7.52 -4.33
C ASN A 114 -12.90 -7.80 -5.81
N GLU A 115 -12.60 -6.78 -6.59
CA GLU A 115 -12.23 -6.90 -8.00
C GLU A 115 -10.75 -7.25 -8.21
N THR A 116 -9.92 -7.11 -7.17
CA THR A 116 -8.46 -7.27 -7.26
C THR A 116 -8.03 -8.63 -6.71
N LYS A 117 -7.65 -9.55 -7.58
CA LYS A 117 -7.35 -10.96 -7.27
C LYS A 117 -6.41 -11.15 -6.06
N ASN A 118 -5.37 -10.33 -5.96
CA ASN A 118 -4.31 -10.49 -4.96
C ASN A 118 -4.40 -9.46 -3.82
N ALA A 119 -5.55 -8.78 -3.65
CA ALA A 119 -5.86 -7.92 -2.52
C ALA A 119 -6.85 -8.60 -1.58
N VAL A 120 -6.77 -8.29 -0.29
CA VAL A 120 -7.75 -8.70 0.71
C VAL A 120 -7.94 -7.59 1.75
N LEU A 121 -9.16 -7.44 2.27
CA LEU A 121 -9.39 -6.58 3.42
C LEU A 121 -8.75 -7.20 4.67
N ALA A 122 -8.16 -6.36 5.51
CA ALA A 122 -7.57 -6.74 6.79
C ALA A 122 -8.03 -5.79 7.89
N ASN A 123 -8.39 -6.33 9.05
CA ASN A 123 -8.85 -5.59 10.21
C ASN A 123 -8.00 -5.84 11.45
N SER A 124 -7.02 -6.72 11.33
CA SER A 124 -6.13 -7.11 12.43
C SER A 124 -4.74 -7.44 11.92
N PRO A 125 -3.71 -7.41 12.80
CA PRO A 125 -2.38 -7.88 12.45
C PRO A 125 -2.37 -9.33 11.92
N ASN A 126 -3.20 -10.22 12.47
CA ASN A 126 -3.30 -11.60 12.01
C ASN A 126 -3.78 -11.70 10.55
N ASP A 127 -4.65 -10.80 10.12
CA ASP A 127 -5.11 -10.76 8.72
C ASP A 127 -3.98 -10.36 7.78
N ILE A 128 -3.09 -9.44 8.21
CA ILE A 128 -1.91 -9.04 7.44
C ILE A 128 -0.96 -10.24 7.28
N PHE A 129 -0.65 -10.95 8.36
CA PHE A 129 0.19 -12.15 8.30
C PHE A 129 -0.42 -13.23 7.41
N ARG A 130 -1.74 -13.42 7.50
CA ARG A 130 -2.47 -14.37 6.66
C ARG A 130 -2.41 -13.98 5.19
N ALA A 131 -2.62 -12.70 4.87
CA ALA A 131 -2.51 -12.19 3.51
C ALA A 131 -1.10 -12.45 2.93
N LYS A 132 -0.06 -12.08 3.68
CA LYS A 132 1.34 -12.30 3.29
C LYS A 132 1.62 -13.77 3.00
N ASN A 133 1.20 -14.67 3.87
CA ASN A 133 1.42 -16.12 3.71
C ASN A 133 0.72 -16.70 2.47
N HIS A 134 -0.27 -16.00 1.91
CA HIS A 134 -0.97 -16.40 0.68
C HIS A 134 -0.58 -15.52 -0.53
N ASP A 135 0.53 -14.78 -0.45
CA ASP A 135 1.02 -13.85 -1.49
C ASP A 135 -0.04 -12.83 -1.91
N LYS A 136 -0.80 -12.34 -0.94
CA LYS A 136 -1.78 -11.26 -1.11
C LYS A 136 -1.32 -9.99 -0.41
N ARG A 137 -1.85 -8.86 -0.85
CA ARG A 137 -1.65 -7.56 -0.20
C ARG A 137 -2.84 -7.24 0.68
N ALA A 138 -2.55 -6.93 1.94
CA ALA A 138 -3.56 -6.57 2.93
C ALA A 138 -3.95 -5.10 2.76
N ILE A 139 -5.24 -4.83 2.60
CA ILE A 139 -5.79 -3.48 2.50
C ILE A 139 -6.55 -3.19 3.78
N LEU A 140 -6.14 -2.14 4.49
CA LEU A 140 -6.76 -1.68 5.71
C LEU A 140 -7.52 -0.40 5.42
N LEU A 141 -8.62 -0.17 6.13
CA LEU A 141 -9.46 1.00 5.93
C LEU A 141 -9.13 2.08 6.95
N GLY A 142 -8.88 3.30 6.47
CA GLY A 142 -8.72 4.51 7.28
C GLY A 142 -9.69 5.60 6.87
N ILE A 143 -9.95 6.53 7.78
CA ILE A 143 -10.63 7.79 7.49
C ILE A 143 -9.71 8.92 7.93
N GLU A 144 -9.34 9.75 6.98
CA GLU A 144 -8.58 10.96 7.28
C GLU A 144 -9.51 12.15 7.41
N ASN A 145 -9.37 12.88 8.52
CA ASN A 145 -10.18 13.97 9.02
C ASN A 145 -11.45 13.51 9.75
N GLY A 146 -11.47 13.78 11.06
CA GLY A 146 -12.63 13.49 11.94
C GLY A 146 -13.92 14.25 11.58
N TYR A 147 -13.93 15.02 10.49
CA TYR A 147 -15.07 15.77 9.99
C TYR A 147 -16.28 14.88 9.69
N ALA A 148 -16.04 13.63 9.25
CA ALA A 148 -17.10 12.64 9.01
C ALA A 148 -17.82 12.16 10.29
N ILE A 149 -17.20 12.30 11.47
CA ILE A 149 -17.80 11.93 12.75
C ILE A 149 -18.95 12.88 13.09
N GLY A 150 -18.85 14.15 12.67
CA GLY A 150 -19.82 15.19 13.00
C GLY A 150 -19.89 15.46 14.51
N HIS A 151 -21.10 15.64 15.01
CA HIS A 151 -21.36 15.91 16.43
C HIS A 151 -21.71 14.66 17.22
N ASP A 152 -21.89 13.50 16.58
CA ASP A 152 -22.27 12.25 17.21
C ASP A 152 -21.10 11.25 17.26
N LEU A 153 -20.55 11.06 18.45
CA LEU A 153 -19.46 10.09 18.66
C LEU A 153 -19.85 8.64 18.38
N ALA A 154 -21.15 8.31 18.34
CA ALA A 154 -21.62 6.98 17.95
C ALA A 154 -21.19 6.62 16.49
N ASN A 155 -20.95 7.63 15.65
CA ASN A 155 -20.43 7.42 14.30
C ASN A 155 -19.07 6.73 14.28
N ILE A 156 -18.24 6.86 15.31
CA ILE A 156 -16.97 6.14 15.43
C ILE A 156 -17.21 4.63 15.44
N GLU A 157 -18.18 4.18 16.22
CA GLU A 157 -18.53 2.75 16.28
C GLU A 157 -19.15 2.26 14.96
N LEU A 158 -19.91 3.10 14.26
CA LEU A 158 -20.43 2.76 12.94
C LEU A 158 -19.29 2.57 11.93
N PHE A 159 -18.32 3.47 11.88
CA PHE A 159 -17.15 3.32 11.02
C PHE A 159 -16.28 2.11 11.41
N ARG A 160 -16.13 1.83 12.70
CA ARG A 160 -15.44 0.63 13.16
C ARG A 160 -16.12 -0.65 12.63
N ARG A 161 -17.46 -0.71 12.64
CA ARG A 161 -18.25 -1.84 12.08
C ARG A 161 -18.06 -1.98 10.57
N GLU A 162 -17.81 -0.87 9.88
CA GLU A 162 -17.42 -0.90 8.46
C GLU A 162 -16.01 -1.43 8.21
N GLY A 163 -15.24 -1.69 9.27
CA GLY A 163 -13.88 -2.20 9.21
C GLY A 163 -12.81 -1.10 9.25
N VAL A 164 -13.16 0.14 9.54
CA VAL A 164 -12.20 1.23 9.73
C VAL A 164 -11.40 0.96 11.00
N ILE A 165 -10.07 1.06 10.90
CA ILE A 165 -9.14 0.81 12.01
C ILE A 165 -8.31 2.03 12.39
N TYR A 166 -8.32 3.04 11.51
CA TYR A 166 -7.43 4.20 11.62
C TYR A 166 -8.16 5.49 11.22
#